data_c0b6ca4dc60acc15f62ac26e4f631786
#
_entry.id   c0b6ca4dc60acc15f62ac26e4f631786
#
_cell.length_a   1.000
_cell.length_b   1.000
_cell.length_c   1.000
_cell.angle_alpha   90.00
_cell.angle_beta   90.00
_cell.angle_gamma   90.00
#
_symmetry.space_group_name_H-M   'P 1'
#
loop_
_entity.id
_entity.type
_entity.pdbx_description
1 polymer ?
#
loop_
_entity_poly.entity_id
_entity_poly.type
_entity_poly.pdbx_seq_one_letter_code
_entity_poly.pdbx_strand_id
1 'polypeptide(L)'
;GERDRRLVVVKAPSYGIVGEVLNLTLRAEDSQDSEGAEGGGAQAGRTGLRLRRDGGTTDSRTIAIGQTRSFPFRLNHGGATVLELEIDAGPDELTLKNNRAVLVINGVRERLRVLLVSGEPHAGERTWRNILKSDPSVDLVHFTILRPPHKQDGTPINELSLIAFPTRELFQDKLDDFDLIIFDRYRRRGVLPNIYLQNVAEYVRRGGAVLTAVGPDFASPASLSRTPLGRILPSRPTGNVREIGFRPLPTGKGRRHPVTATLSGIGAEDTAPSWGRWFRQIDVDGVKGDILLRGAARQPLLITARVGDGRVAQLLSDHAWLWTRGFEGGGPQAELLRRIAHWLMQEPDLEEEDLRARANGSQLLIQRRSLSLDNADIQVTTPSGEVHGVRLKDNGRGVETGSLVVVEPGLYRLADGSHKAIAAVGDMNPLEYADMRASPKKFQPLLEHSGGGAFWLADGMPDIRRVKPDRISRGRGWLGLRASGDYTVSGVAQTPLLPALLVLILFLGLTMLAWHREGR
;
A
#
# COMPACT_ATOMS: atom_id res chain seq x y z
N GLY A 1 23.47 31.50 -19.59
CA GLY A 1 22.98 30.13 -19.78
C GLY A 1 21.72 29.92 -18.96
N GLU A 2 20.84 29.08 -19.43
CA GLU A 2 19.62 28.70 -18.71
C GLU A 2 20.00 28.00 -17.39
N ARG A 3 19.43 28.46 -16.28
CA ARG A 3 19.64 27.86 -14.96
C ARG A 3 18.48 26.95 -14.63
N ASP A 4 18.80 25.78 -14.13
CA ASP A 4 17.78 24.82 -13.73
C ASP A 4 18.37 23.86 -12.70
N ARG A 5 17.70 23.75 -11.54
CA ARG A 5 18.04 22.81 -10.48
C ARG A 5 17.05 21.67 -10.53
N ARG A 6 17.51 20.43 -10.33
CA ARG A 6 16.63 19.27 -10.38
C ARG A 6 17.00 18.24 -9.33
N LEU A 7 16.00 17.49 -8.90
CA LEU A 7 16.15 16.33 -8.03
C LEU A 7 16.18 15.06 -8.87
N VAL A 8 17.28 14.33 -8.81
CA VAL A 8 17.44 13.05 -9.50
C VAL A 8 17.33 11.92 -8.49
N VAL A 9 16.38 11.02 -8.70
CA VAL A 9 16.28 9.76 -7.96
C VAL A 9 17.16 8.74 -8.64
N VAL A 10 18.35 8.49 -8.07
CA VAL A 10 19.35 7.58 -8.65
C VAL A 10 18.95 6.12 -8.39
N LYS A 11 18.46 5.84 -7.16
CA LYS A 11 17.98 4.52 -6.76
C LYS A 11 16.92 4.64 -5.69
N ALA A 12 15.80 3.98 -5.91
CA ALA A 12 14.74 3.82 -4.92
C ALA A 12 14.23 2.38 -4.92
N PRO A 13 13.95 1.79 -3.74
CA PRO A 13 13.28 0.49 -3.68
C PRO A 13 11.81 0.64 -4.11
N SER A 14 11.28 -0.34 -4.81
CA SER A 14 9.83 -0.42 -5.13
C SER A 14 9.03 -1.08 -4.01
N TYR A 15 9.69 -1.83 -3.13
CA TYR A 15 9.12 -2.47 -1.95
C TYR A 15 10.15 -2.55 -0.82
N GLY A 16 9.69 -2.81 0.40
CA GLY A 16 10.53 -3.04 1.56
C GLY A 16 9.78 -3.66 2.72
N ILE A 17 10.52 -4.23 3.67
CA ILE A 17 9.94 -4.82 4.87
C ILE A 17 9.61 -3.71 5.88
N VAL A 18 8.40 -3.77 6.44
CA VAL A 18 7.96 -2.81 7.46
C VAL A 18 8.87 -2.89 8.69
N GLY A 19 9.33 -1.74 9.17
CA GLY A 19 10.26 -1.64 10.29
C GLY A 19 11.74 -1.72 9.91
N GLU A 20 12.09 -2.22 8.72
CA GLU A 20 13.47 -2.23 8.25
C GLU A 20 13.93 -0.88 7.68
N VAL A 21 15.24 -0.68 7.69
CA VAL A 21 15.86 0.52 7.13
C VAL A 21 16.08 0.32 5.64
N LEU A 22 15.40 1.11 4.85
CA LEU A 22 15.58 1.22 3.40
C LEU A 22 16.44 2.43 3.07
N ASN A 23 17.05 2.42 1.90
CA ASN A 23 17.91 3.50 1.45
C ASN A 23 17.40 4.10 0.14
N LEU A 24 17.21 5.42 0.14
CA LEU A 24 16.99 6.23 -1.06
C LEU A 24 18.31 6.85 -1.49
N THR A 25 18.67 6.70 -2.75
CA THR A 25 19.87 7.33 -3.31
C THR A 25 19.44 8.49 -4.21
N LEU A 26 19.76 9.69 -3.79
CA LEU A 26 19.35 10.93 -4.42
C LEU A 26 20.56 11.77 -4.83
N ARG A 27 20.36 12.63 -5.85
CA ARG A 27 21.33 13.63 -6.28
C ARG A 27 20.58 14.91 -6.64
N ALA A 28 21.01 16.05 -6.09
CA ALA A 28 20.61 17.37 -6.55
C ALA A 28 21.59 17.81 -7.64
N GLU A 29 21.11 18.22 -8.78
CA GLU A 29 21.93 18.76 -9.88
C GLU A 29 21.58 20.21 -10.14
N ASP A 30 22.59 21.04 -10.43
CA ASP A 30 22.40 22.43 -10.87
C ASP A 30 23.09 22.61 -12.23
N SER A 31 22.47 23.33 -13.14
CA SER A 31 22.97 23.52 -14.49
C SER A 31 24.34 24.21 -14.59
N GLN A 32 24.72 24.95 -13.58
CA GLN A 32 26.03 25.62 -13.55
C GLN A 32 27.21 24.68 -13.33
N ASP A 33 26.99 23.54 -12.67
CA ASP A 33 28.08 22.59 -12.35
C ASP A 33 28.47 21.67 -13.52
N SER A 34 27.67 21.64 -14.61
CA SER A 34 27.90 20.74 -15.74
C SER A 34 28.81 21.30 -16.85
N GLU A 35 29.08 22.58 -16.88
CA GLU A 35 29.86 23.21 -17.97
C GLU A 35 31.31 23.60 -17.61
N GLY A 36 31.77 23.39 -16.37
CA GLY A 36 33.06 23.91 -15.93
C GLY A 36 33.91 23.06 -15.00
N ALA A 37 33.52 21.83 -14.66
CA ALA A 37 34.22 21.04 -13.62
C ALA A 37 35.23 20.03 -14.12
N GLU A 38 36.09 20.38 -15.09
CA GLU A 38 37.37 19.67 -15.28
C GLU A 38 38.56 20.33 -14.56
N GLY A 39 38.31 21.25 -13.66
CA GLY A 39 39.39 21.93 -12.94
C GLY A 39 38.94 22.78 -11.78
N GLY A 40 39.05 22.26 -10.56
CA GLY A 40 39.30 23.03 -9.35
C GLY A 40 38.09 23.48 -8.52
N GLY A 41 37.87 22.82 -7.38
CA GLY A 41 37.61 23.41 -6.07
C GLY A 41 36.49 24.43 -5.85
N ALA A 42 35.45 24.47 -6.65
CA ALA A 42 34.26 25.22 -6.28
C ALA A 42 33.54 24.46 -5.15
N GLN A 43 33.33 25.09 -3.98
CA GLN A 43 32.52 24.53 -2.89
C GLN A 43 31.17 24.16 -3.47
N ALA A 44 30.91 22.85 -3.59
CA ALA A 44 29.61 22.35 -4.05
C ALA A 44 28.53 22.98 -3.19
N GLY A 45 27.66 23.78 -3.80
CA GLY A 45 26.55 24.43 -3.13
C GLY A 45 25.72 23.38 -2.38
N ARG A 46 25.05 23.78 -1.33
CA ARG A 46 24.12 22.89 -0.58
C ARG A 46 22.71 23.38 -0.79
N THR A 47 21.76 22.45 -0.86
CA THR A 47 20.34 22.75 -0.92
C THR A 47 19.58 21.97 0.15
N GLY A 48 18.47 22.54 0.63
CA GLY A 48 17.55 21.83 1.53
C GLY A 48 16.85 20.71 0.77
N LEU A 49 16.67 19.57 1.42
CA LEU A 49 15.87 18.44 0.95
C LEU A 49 14.75 18.20 1.97
N ARG A 50 13.53 18.33 1.54
CA ARG A 50 12.33 18.00 2.32
C ARG A 50 11.82 16.63 1.89
N LEU A 51 11.61 15.75 2.86
CA LEU A 51 11.01 14.43 2.67
C LEU A 51 9.73 14.37 3.49
N ARG A 52 8.60 14.09 2.84
CA ARG A 52 7.31 13.91 3.48
C ARG A 52 6.79 12.52 3.16
N ARG A 53 6.28 11.82 4.20
CA ARG A 53 5.70 10.48 4.07
C ARG A 53 4.19 10.58 4.30
N ASP A 54 3.39 10.01 3.39
CA ASP A 54 1.93 9.91 3.47
C ASP A 54 1.24 11.22 3.91
N GLY A 55 1.78 12.36 3.44
CA GLY A 55 1.31 13.70 3.80
C GLY A 55 1.50 14.10 5.27
N GLY A 56 2.24 13.32 6.03
CA GLY A 56 2.55 13.57 7.44
C GLY A 56 3.62 14.65 7.66
N THR A 57 4.37 14.52 8.74
CA THR A 57 5.44 15.45 9.10
C THR A 57 6.59 15.46 8.08
N THR A 58 7.17 16.62 7.86
CA THR A 58 8.31 16.81 6.95
C THR A 58 9.62 16.58 7.69
N ASP A 59 10.45 15.68 7.17
CA ASP A 59 11.85 15.52 7.58
C ASP A 59 12.71 16.41 6.67
N SER A 60 13.44 17.36 7.25
CA SER A 60 14.26 18.30 6.52
C SER A 60 15.73 17.95 6.67
N ARG A 61 16.41 17.80 5.56
CA ARG A 61 17.83 17.44 5.46
C ARG A 61 18.54 18.39 4.50
N THR A 62 19.86 18.25 4.39
CA THR A 62 20.66 19.02 3.44
C THR A 62 21.43 18.09 2.53
N ILE A 63 21.41 18.36 1.22
CA ILE A 63 22.16 17.62 0.21
C ILE A 63 23.16 18.56 -0.49
N ALA A 64 24.38 18.08 -0.75
CA ALA A 64 25.35 18.78 -1.57
C ALA A 64 24.99 18.63 -3.04
N ILE A 65 25.02 19.72 -3.78
CA ILE A 65 24.73 19.75 -5.22
C ILE A 65 25.84 18.99 -5.97
N GLY A 66 25.47 18.21 -6.97
CA GLY A 66 26.38 17.39 -7.76
C GLY A 66 26.78 16.05 -7.11
N GLN A 67 26.51 15.86 -5.80
CA GLN A 67 26.88 14.64 -5.09
C GLN A 67 25.71 13.68 -4.93
N THR A 68 25.96 12.41 -5.19
CA THR A 68 25.01 11.33 -4.91
C THR A 68 25.07 10.96 -3.43
N ARG A 69 23.92 10.99 -2.73
CA ARG A 69 23.81 10.61 -1.31
C ARG A 69 22.74 9.60 -1.06
N SER A 70 23.00 8.72 -0.10
CA SER A 70 22.03 7.75 0.40
C SER A 70 21.36 8.29 1.68
N PHE A 71 20.03 8.19 1.73
CA PHE A 71 19.19 8.63 2.82
C PHE A 71 18.43 7.43 3.40
N PRO A 72 18.72 7.03 4.65
CA PRO A 72 17.98 5.97 5.30
C PRO A 72 16.58 6.45 5.69
N PHE A 73 15.59 5.58 5.50
CA PHE A 73 14.22 5.75 5.98
C PHE A 73 13.61 4.40 6.35
N ARG A 74 12.50 4.41 7.10
CA ARG A 74 11.78 3.19 7.49
C ARG A 74 10.34 3.26 7.03
N LEU A 75 9.79 2.13 6.58
CA LEU A 75 8.36 1.97 6.36
C LEU A 75 7.68 1.70 7.70
N ASN A 76 6.62 2.44 8.00
CA ASN A 76 5.93 2.31 9.29
C ASN A 76 4.69 1.41 9.19
N HIS A 77 4.21 1.12 7.98
CA HIS A 77 3.01 0.31 7.75
C HIS A 77 3.13 -0.53 6.47
N GLY A 78 2.31 -1.56 6.38
CA GLY A 78 2.13 -2.34 5.16
C GLY A 78 1.33 -1.59 4.09
N GLY A 79 1.45 -2.03 2.84
CA GLY A 79 0.81 -1.40 1.69
C GLY A 79 1.61 -0.24 1.10
N ALA A 80 0.96 0.55 0.27
CA ALA A 80 1.61 1.65 -0.45
C ALA A 80 1.93 2.82 0.48
N THR A 81 3.20 3.23 0.52
CA THR A 81 3.70 4.43 1.19
C THR A 81 4.09 5.44 0.11
N VAL A 82 3.54 6.65 0.19
CA VAL A 82 3.86 7.75 -0.73
C VAL A 82 4.94 8.63 -0.10
N LEU A 83 6.09 8.72 -0.77
CA LEU A 83 7.18 9.60 -0.39
C LEU A 83 7.22 10.80 -1.34
N GLU A 84 7.01 12.00 -0.79
CA GLU A 84 7.19 13.26 -1.48
C GLU A 84 8.59 13.79 -1.16
N LEU A 85 9.38 14.02 -2.17
CA LEU A 85 10.72 14.57 -2.10
C LEU A 85 10.74 15.93 -2.77
N GLU A 86 11.33 16.93 -2.14
CA GLU A 86 11.43 18.28 -2.70
C GLU A 86 12.76 18.91 -2.29
N ILE A 87 13.45 19.54 -3.24
CA ILE A 87 14.64 20.37 -2.97
C ILE A 87 14.28 21.85 -3.07
N ASP A 88 15.03 22.68 -2.37
CA ASP A 88 14.82 24.12 -2.45
C ASP A 88 15.19 24.64 -3.84
N ALA A 89 14.38 25.57 -4.34
CA ALA A 89 14.61 26.24 -5.60
C ALA A 89 15.96 26.95 -5.66
N GLY A 90 16.60 26.90 -6.82
CA GLY A 90 17.74 27.76 -7.13
C GLY A 90 17.29 29.15 -7.62
N PRO A 91 18.23 30.05 -7.88
CA PRO A 91 17.91 31.34 -8.49
C PRO A 91 17.59 31.18 -9.98
N ASP A 92 16.54 31.88 -10.44
CA ASP A 92 16.17 32.00 -11.87
C ASP A 92 15.96 30.64 -12.60
N GLU A 93 15.25 29.70 -11.97
CA GLU A 93 14.98 28.37 -12.54
C GLU A 93 13.96 28.39 -13.69
N LEU A 94 14.18 27.51 -14.66
CA LEU A 94 13.26 27.31 -15.78
C LEU A 94 11.94 26.68 -15.30
N THR A 95 12.01 25.76 -14.33
CA THR A 95 10.83 25.09 -13.77
C THR A 95 11.08 24.62 -12.34
N LEU A 96 10.02 24.64 -11.51
CA LEU A 96 10.05 24.06 -10.17
C LEU A 96 9.53 22.61 -10.16
N LYS A 97 9.06 22.11 -11.30
CA LYS A 97 8.44 20.78 -11.38
C LYS A 97 9.45 19.64 -11.20
N ASN A 98 10.68 19.81 -11.67
CA ASN A 98 11.75 18.82 -11.54
C ASN A 98 12.54 18.93 -10.22
N ASN A 99 12.19 19.90 -9.35
CA ASN A 99 12.68 19.97 -7.98
C ASN A 99 11.96 19.00 -7.04
N ARG A 100 10.92 18.33 -7.54
CA ARG A 100 10.08 17.39 -6.80
C ARG A 100 10.13 16.02 -7.44
N ALA A 101 10.06 15.00 -6.58
CA ALA A 101 9.87 13.62 -7.00
C ALA A 101 8.89 12.94 -6.05
N VAL A 102 8.03 12.10 -6.59
CA VAL A 102 7.11 11.27 -5.80
C VAL A 102 7.43 9.82 -6.05
N LEU A 103 7.58 9.08 -4.97
CA LEU A 103 7.85 7.65 -4.98
C LEU A 103 6.74 6.91 -4.25
N VAL A 104 6.30 5.80 -4.82
CA VAL A 104 5.38 4.88 -4.15
C VAL A 104 6.15 3.60 -3.85
N ILE A 105 6.29 3.29 -2.56
CA ILE A 105 7.02 2.12 -2.07
C ILE A 105 6.05 1.20 -1.36
N ASN A 106 6.02 -0.06 -1.75
CA ASN A 106 5.12 -1.03 -1.15
C ASN A 106 5.72 -1.66 0.10
N GLY A 107 5.11 -1.41 1.26
CA GLY A 107 5.48 -2.04 2.53
C GLY A 107 4.96 -3.47 2.60
N VAL A 108 5.87 -4.41 2.77
CA VAL A 108 5.57 -5.83 2.97
C VAL A 108 5.84 -6.17 4.43
N ARG A 109 4.90 -6.84 5.09
CA ARG A 109 5.13 -7.34 6.44
C ARG A 109 5.86 -8.68 6.39
N GLU A 110 6.73 -8.91 7.36
CA GLU A 110 7.23 -10.24 7.64
C GLU A 110 6.11 -11.17 8.13
N ARG A 111 6.42 -12.46 8.30
CA ARG A 111 5.48 -13.39 8.92
C ARG A 111 5.14 -12.95 10.33
N LEU A 112 3.85 -12.86 10.61
CA LEU A 112 3.32 -12.46 11.90
C LEU A 112 3.50 -13.58 12.91
N ARG A 113 4.18 -13.31 14.01
CA ARG A 113 4.47 -14.31 15.04
C ARG A 113 3.35 -14.38 16.07
N VAL A 114 2.76 -15.56 16.20
CA VAL A 114 1.62 -15.80 17.11
C VAL A 114 2.03 -16.80 18.18
N LEU A 115 1.88 -16.42 19.46
CA LEU A 115 2.03 -17.30 20.60
C LEU A 115 0.64 -17.81 21.04
N LEU A 116 0.37 -19.09 20.85
CA LEU A 116 -0.84 -19.75 21.34
C LEU A 116 -0.55 -20.50 22.64
N VAL A 117 -1.22 -20.11 23.70
CA VAL A 117 -1.11 -20.73 25.03
C VAL A 117 -2.43 -21.38 25.38
N SER A 118 -2.53 -22.71 25.25
CA SER A 118 -3.71 -23.48 25.59
C SER A 118 -3.63 -23.97 27.05
N GLY A 119 -4.66 -23.62 27.84
CA GLY A 119 -4.70 -23.93 29.27
C GLY A 119 -4.95 -25.39 29.60
N GLU A 120 -5.64 -26.09 28.69
CA GLU A 120 -5.91 -27.53 28.76
C GLU A 120 -6.32 -28.07 27.40
N PRO A 121 -6.07 -29.35 27.11
CA PRO A 121 -6.47 -29.96 25.85
C PRO A 121 -8.00 -29.97 25.68
N HIS A 122 -8.49 -29.43 24.56
CA HIS A 122 -9.90 -29.46 24.19
C HIS A 122 -10.07 -29.40 22.67
N ALA A 123 -11.30 -29.61 22.19
CA ALA A 123 -11.57 -29.64 20.76
C ALA A 123 -11.26 -28.32 20.03
N GLY A 124 -11.42 -27.19 20.70
CA GLY A 124 -11.14 -25.84 20.18
C GLY A 124 -9.64 -25.55 19.97
N GLU A 125 -8.76 -26.10 20.80
CA GLU A 125 -7.30 -25.95 20.68
C GLU A 125 -6.80 -26.37 19.29
N ARG A 126 -7.22 -27.55 18.84
CA ARG A 126 -6.85 -28.05 17.50
C ARG A 126 -7.32 -27.12 16.39
N THR A 127 -8.43 -26.47 16.61
CA THR A 127 -9.01 -25.53 15.66
C THR A 127 -8.15 -24.28 15.52
N TRP A 128 -7.76 -23.65 16.63
CA TRP A 128 -6.84 -22.52 16.64
C TRP A 128 -5.50 -22.87 15.95
N ARG A 129 -4.90 -23.99 16.39
CA ARG A 129 -3.64 -24.47 15.84
C ARG A 129 -3.73 -24.69 14.33
N ASN A 130 -4.79 -25.36 13.85
CA ASN A 130 -4.92 -25.67 12.44
C ASN A 130 -5.12 -24.42 11.58
N ILE A 131 -5.94 -23.48 12.02
CA ILE A 131 -6.19 -22.21 11.30
C ILE A 131 -4.90 -21.39 11.21
N LEU A 132 -4.22 -21.17 12.34
CA LEU A 132 -3.01 -20.36 12.37
C LEU A 132 -1.85 -21.04 11.61
N LYS A 133 -1.70 -22.38 11.72
CA LYS A 133 -0.66 -23.10 10.98
C LYS A 133 -0.92 -23.17 9.48
N SER A 134 -2.17 -23.11 9.05
CA SER A 134 -2.52 -23.11 7.62
C SER A 134 -2.39 -21.74 6.97
N ASP A 135 -2.20 -20.68 7.75
CA ASP A 135 -2.02 -19.33 7.26
C ASP A 135 -0.55 -19.08 6.89
N PRO A 136 -0.21 -18.85 5.61
CA PRO A 136 1.17 -18.69 5.18
C PRO A 136 1.83 -17.39 5.72
N SER A 137 1.02 -16.42 6.15
CA SER A 137 1.51 -15.17 6.75
C SER A 137 1.81 -15.29 8.24
N VAL A 138 1.49 -16.44 8.88
CA VAL A 138 1.64 -16.65 10.32
C VAL A 138 2.77 -17.62 10.62
N ASP A 139 3.61 -17.25 11.61
CA ASP A 139 4.57 -18.12 12.28
C ASP A 139 4.04 -18.46 13.68
N LEU A 140 3.63 -19.72 13.88
CA LEU A 140 2.94 -20.15 15.08
C LEU A 140 3.87 -20.84 16.07
N VAL A 141 3.98 -20.27 17.27
CA VAL A 141 4.53 -20.91 18.46
C VAL A 141 3.38 -21.36 19.36
N HIS A 142 3.26 -22.66 19.61
CA HIS A 142 2.14 -23.24 20.35
C HIS A 142 2.58 -24.06 21.55
N PHE A 143 2.00 -23.76 22.70
CA PHE A 143 2.18 -24.51 23.92
C PHE A 143 0.85 -24.89 24.56
N THR A 144 0.71 -26.15 24.94
CA THR A 144 -0.42 -26.67 25.71
C THR A 144 0.04 -27.04 27.12
N ILE A 145 -0.65 -26.52 28.15
CA ILE A 145 -0.37 -26.84 29.54
C ILE A 145 -1.01 -28.17 29.89
N LEU A 146 -0.25 -29.25 29.70
CA LEU A 146 -0.74 -30.61 29.93
C LEU A 146 -0.79 -30.97 31.42
N ARG A 147 0.15 -30.42 32.22
CA ARG A 147 0.29 -30.78 33.65
C ARG A 147 0.55 -29.56 34.51
N PRO A 148 -0.21 -29.37 35.62
CA PRO A 148 0.14 -28.35 36.61
C PRO A 148 1.44 -28.71 37.35
N PRO A 149 2.26 -27.70 37.72
CA PRO A 149 3.55 -27.89 38.40
C PRO A 149 3.47 -28.64 39.74
N HIS A 150 2.28 -28.65 40.37
CA HIS A 150 2.10 -29.21 41.72
C HIS A 150 1.60 -30.66 41.75
N LYS A 151 1.40 -31.29 40.60
CA LYS A 151 1.00 -32.70 40.56
C LYS A 151 2.27 -33.58 40.68
N GLN A 152 2.68 -33.87 41.90
CA GLN A 152 3.72 -34.84 42.22
C GLN A 152 3.11 -36.23 42.17
N ASP A 153 3.39 -36.99 41.13
CA ASP A 153 3.01 -38.40 41.01
C ASP A 153 4.22 -39.35 41.08
N GLY A 154 5.32 -38.86 41.63
CA GLY A 154 6.51 -39.65 41.87
C GLY A 154 7.38 -39.97 40.66
N THR A 155 6.97 -39.60 39.46
CA THR A 155 7.75 -39.82 38.24
C THR A 155 8.80 -38.71 38.07
N PRO A 156 10.09 -39.01 37.96
CA PRO A 156 11.13 -38.03 37.70
C PRO A 156 10.88 -37.26 36.40
N ILE A 157 11.13 -35.93 36.39
CA ILE A 157 10.89 -35.02 35.25
C ILE A 157 11.64 -35.47 33.99
N ASN A 158 12.82 -36.06 34.15
CA ASN A 158 13.66 -36.60 33.08
C ASN A 158 13.08 -37.85 32.39
N GLU A 159 12.18 -38.60 33.05
CA GLU A 159 11.50 -39.75 32.46
C GLU A 159 10.24 -39.38 31.67
N LEU A 160 9.71 -38.16 31.86
CA LEU A 160 8.45 -37.71 31.23
C LEU A 160 8.63 -37.15 29.84
N SER A 161 9.85 -36.93 29.35
CA SER A 161 10.16 -36.30 28.05
C SER A 161 9.34 -35.02 27.77
N LEU A 162 8.87 -34.34 28.81
CA LEU A 162 8.12 -33.10 28.71
C LEU A 162 9.08 -31.92 28.66
N ILE A 163 9.00 -31.13 27.61
CA ILE A 163 9.70 -29.84 27.52
C ILE A 163 9.12 -28.92 28.59
N ALA A 164 9.95 -28.43 29.51
CA ALA A 164 9.52 -27.42 30.46
C ALA A 164 9.02 -26.18 29.72
N PHE A 165 7.88 -25.65 30.13
CA PHE A 165 7.31 -24.46 29.51
C PHE A 165 8.27 -23.26 29.72
N PRO A 166 8.87 -22.69 28.65
CA PRO A 166 9.94 -21.69 28.77
C PRO A 166 9.36 -20.31 29.10
N THR A 167 8.81 -20.18 30.31
CA THR A 167 8.05 -18.99 30.73
C THR A 167 8.88 -17.71 30.63
N ARG A 168 10.15 -17.73 31.08
CA ARG A 168 11.02 -16.57 31.05
C ARG A 168 11.32 -16.14 29.61
N GLU A 169 11.70 -17.09 28.76
CA GLU A 169 12.04 -16.82 27.38
C GLU A 169 10.86 -16.18 26.62
N LEU A 170 9.64 -16.76 26.75
CA LEU A 170 8.46 -16.33 26.00
C LEU A 170 7.82 -15.04 26.54
N PHE A 171 7.84 -14.84 27.89
CA PHE A 171 7.08 -13.76 28.52
C PHE A 171 7.96 -12.64 29.10
N GLN A 172 9.27 -12.71 28.89
CA GLN A 172 10.22 -11.69 29.28
C GLN A 172 11.23 -11.38 28.17
N ASP A 173 12.00 -12.39 27.71
CA ASP A 173 13.15 -12.15 26.85
C ASP A 173 12.75 -11.96 25.39
N LYS A 174 11.71 -12.67 24.90
CA LYS A 174 11.22 -12.65 23.51
C LYS A 174 9.76 -12.22 23.36
N LEU A 175 9.20 -11.56 24.38
CA LEU A 175 7.79 -11.17 24.38
C LEU A 175 7.47 -10.19 23.25
N ASP A 176 8.36 -9.24 23.00
CA ASP A 176 8.19 -8.21 21.97
C ASP A 176 8.44 -8.75 20.54
N ASP A 177 8.89 -10.00 20.38
CA ASP A 177 9.02 -10.67 19.09
C ASP A 177 7.67 -11.19 18.56
N PHE A 178 6.64 -11.26 19.40
CA PHE A 178 5.30 -11.71 19.01
C PHE A 178 4.42 -10.54 18.61
N ASP A 179 3.58 -10.75 17.59
CA ASP A 179 2.54 -9.80 17.16
C ASP A 179 1.22 -10.06 17.89
N LEU A 180 0.97 -11.31 18.30
CA LEU A 180 -0.27 -11.71 18.96
C LEU A 180 -0.02 -12.83 19.98
N ILE A 181 -0.61 -12.68 21.17
CA ILE A 181 -0.68 -13.74 22.18
C ILE A 181 -2.13 -14.19 22.33
N ILE A 182 -2.37 -15.48 22.19
CA ILE A 182 -3.70 -16.10 22.36
C ILE A 182 -3.71 -16.94 23.62
N PHE A 183 -4.57 -16.59 24.57
CA PHE A 183 -4.90 -17.42 25.71
C PHE A 183 -6.19 -18.19 25.42
N ASP A 184 -6.06 -19.49 25.12
CA ASP A 184 -7.17 -20.38 24.84
C ASP A 184 -7.49 -21.24 26.05
N ARG A 185 -8.67 -21.09 26.64
CA ARG A 185 -9.11 -21.76 27.89
C ARG A 185 -8.06 -21.72 28.99
N TYR A 186 -7.32 -20.60 29.07
CA TYR A 186 -6.28 -20.46 30.06
C TYR A 186 -6.86 -20.27 31.47
N ARG A 187 -6.35 -21.05 32.42
CA ARG A 187 -6.68 -21.00 33.83
C ARG A 187 -5.43 -20.80 34.66
N ARG A 188 -5.53 -19.96 35.70
CA ARG A 188 -4.42 -19.73 36.64
C ARG A 188 -4.14 -20.99 37.47
N ARG A 189 -3.06 -21.69 37.16
CA ARG A 189 -2.58 -22.89 37.85
C ARG A 189 -1.13 -22.73 38.35
N GLY A 190 -0.63 -21.51 38.49
CA GLY A 190 0.75 -21.24 38.94
C GLY A 190 1.81 -21.44 37.84
N VAL A 191 1.44 -21.79 36.61
CA VAL A 191 2.40 -21.97 35.49
C VAL A 191 2.99 -20.63 35.05
N LEU A 192 2.16 -19.60 34.97
CA LEU A 192 2.57 -18.21 34.69
C LEU A 192 2.44 -17.38 35.96
N PRO A 193 3.53 -16.99 36.60
CA PRO A 193 3.56 -15.99 37.66
C PRO A 193 2.97 -14.66 37.22
N ASN A 194 2.41 -13.89 38.18
CA ASN A 194 1.77 -12.61 37.90
C ASN A 194 2.68 -11.60 37.18
N ILE A 195 4.00 -11.68 37.41
CA ILE A 195 4.96 -10.79 36.74
C ILE A 195 4.93 -10.93 35.21
N TYR A 196 4.82 -12.16 34.69
CA TYR A 196 4.73 -12.39 33.24
C TYR A 196 3.40 -11.91 32.68
N LEU A 197 2.29 -12.07 33.42
CA LEU A 197 0.99 -11.52 33.00
C LEU A 197 0.97 -9.99 33.07
N GLN A 198 1.77 -9.37 33.93
CA GLN A 198 2.00 -7.93 33.91
C GLN A 198 2.81 -7.50 32.69
N ASN A 199 3.87 -8.24 32.34
CA ASN A 199 4.65 -7.96 31.14
C ASN A 199 3.77 -8.01 29.89
N VAL A 200 2.85 -9.00 29.79
CA VAL A 200 1.88 -9.08 28.69
C VAL A 200 0.95 -7.86 28.67
N ALA A 201 0.49 -7.40 29.84
CA ALA A 201 -0.35 -6.20 29.90
C ALA A 201 0.40 -4.93 29.45
N GLU A 202 1.68 -4.80 29.78
CA GLU A 202 2.52 -3.69 29.32
C GLU A 202 2.86 -3.82 27.82
N TYR A 203 3.15 -5.04 27.34
CA TYR A 203 3.34 -5.34 25.91
C TYR A 203 2.14 -4.87 25.08
N VAL A 204 0.91 -5.16 25.53
CA VAL A 204 -0.29 -4.67 24.82
C VAL A 204 -0.35 -3.15 24.80
N ARG A 205 -0.06 -2.46 25.92
CA ARG A 205 -0.08 -0.99 25.95
C ARG A 205 0.90 -0.35 24.98
N ARG A 206 2.03 -1.05 24.69
CA ARG A 206 3.05 -0.60 23.74
C ARG A 206 2.78 -0.98 22.28
N GLY A 207 1.62 -1.56 21.97
CA GLY A 207 1.25 -1.88 20.59
C GLY A 207 1.03 -3.35 20.28
N GLY A 208 1.33 -4.26 21.21
CA GLY A 208 1.08 -5.68 21.05
C GLY A 208 -0.39 -6.06 21.12
N ALA A 209 -0.71 -7.33 20.88
CA ALA A 209 -2.09 -7.80 20.88
C ALA A 209 -2.33 -9.04 21.72
N VAL A 210 -3.52 -9.10 22.32
CA VAL A 210 -3.99 -10.26 23.10
C VAL A 210 -5.38 -10.68 22.70
N LEU A 211 -5.55 -11.98 22.51
CA LEU A 211 -6.86 -12.64 22.39
C LEU A 211 -7.07 -13.57 23.58
N THR A 212 -8.22 -13.45 24.23
CA THR A 212 -8.67 -14.45 25.18
C THR A 212 -9.90 -15.21 24.64
N ALA A 213 -9.73 -16.49 24.31
CA ALA A 213 -10.81 -17.41 24.00
C ALA A 213 -11.14 -18.19 25.27
N VAL A 214 -12.24 -17.81 25.95
CA VAL A 214 -12.47 -18.25 27.32
C VAL A 214 -13.41 -19.43 27.43
N GLY A 215 -13.14 -20.30 28.40
CA GLY A 215 -14.01 -21.37 28.85
C GLY A 215 -14.57 -21.12 30.26
N PRO A 216 -15.20 -22.12 30.91
CA PRO A 216 -15.84 -22.00 32.22
C PRO A 216 -14.92 -21.49 33.31
N ASP A 217 -13.63 -21.78 33.23
CA ASP A 217 -12.63 -21.32 34.21
C ASP A 217 -12.51 -19.80 34.28
N PHE A 218 -12.92 -19.08 33.23
CA PHE A 218 -12.95 -17.61 33.26
C PHE A 218 -13.96 -17.07 34.27
N ALA A 219 -15.04 -17.77 34.52
CA ALA A 219 -16.04 -17.43 35.54
C ALA A 219 -15.62 -17.84 36.97
N SER A 220 -14.51 -18.55 37.13
CA SER A 220 -14.05 -19.11 38.41
C SER A 220 -13.04 -18.18 39.13
N PRO A 221 -12.68 -18.48 40.41
CA PRO A 221 -11.61 -17.80 41.12
C PRO A 221 -10.23 -17.89 40.42
N ALA A 222 -10.03 -18.87 39.53
CA ALA A 222 -8.81 -19.08 38.78
C ALA A 222 -8.78 -18.24 37.46
N SER A 223 -9.70 -17.32 37.29
CA SER A 223 -9.84 -16.47 36.10
C SER A 223 -8.60 -15.60 35.84
N LEU A 224 -8.26 -15.42 34.56
CA LEU A 224 -7.30 -14.39 34.10
C LEU A 224 -7.75 -12.97 34.47
N SER A 225 -9.03 -12.70 34.59
CA SER A 225 -9.55 -11.38 34.98
C SER A 225 -9.09 -10.93 36.38
N ARG A 226 -8.69 -11.88 37.23
CA ARG A 226 -8.16 -11.65 38.59
C ARG A 226 -6.65 -11.54 38.67
N THR A 227 -5.99 -11.39 37.53
CA THR A 227 -4.55 -11.22 37.39
C THR A 227 -4.22 -9.80 36.89
N PRO A 228 -2.95 -9.38 36.84
CA PRO A 228 -2.58 -8.10 36.21
C PRO A 228 -3.10 -7.93 34.78
N LEU A 229 -3.24 -9.02 34.02
CA LEU A 229 -3.83 -9.00 32.66
C LEU A 229 -5.30 -8.51 32.66
N GLY A 230 -6.06 -8.76 33.75
CA GLY A 230 -7.45 -8.30 33.88
C GLY A 230 -7.64 -6.79 33.79
N ARG A 231 -6.56 -6.00 33.92
CA ARG A 231 -6.61 -4.53 33.76
C ARG A 231 -6.82 -4.07 32.33
N ILE A 232 -6.43 -4.93 31.38
CA ILE A 232 -6.55 -4.65 29.94
C ILE A 232 -7.67 -5.43 29.27
N LEU A 233 -8.27 -6.41 29.95
CA LEU A 233 -9.40 -7.16 29.38
C LEU A 233 -10.64 -6.27 29.26
N PRO A 234 -11.38 -6.36 28.15
CA PRO A 234 -12.53 -5.50 27.85
C PRO A 234 -13.76 -5.82 28.70
N SER A 235 -13.80 -6.95 29.44
CA SER A 235 -14.91 -7.28 30.33
C SER A 235 -14.47 -8.15 31.50
N ARG A 236 -15.33 -8.27 32.51
CA ARG A 236 -15.14 -9.09 33.70
C ARG A 236 -16.23 -10.15 33.81
N PRO A 237 -15.90 -11.39 34.23
CA PRO A 237 -16.90 -12.43 34.40
C PRO A 237 -17.79 -12.13 35.62
N THR A 238 -19.08 -12.37 35.49
CA THR A 238 -20.06 -12.27 36.60
C THR A 238 -20.05 -13.50 37.52
N GLY A 239 -19.39 -14.57 37.12
CA GLY A 239 -19.42 -15.88 37.77
C GLY A 239 -20.39 -16.87 37.14
N ASN A 240 -21.23 -16.44 36.20
CA ASN A 240 -22.23 -17.31 35.56
C ASN A 240 -21.68 -17.91 34.27
N VAL A 241 -21.91 -19.21 34.08
CA VAL A 241 -21.72 -19.94 32.85
C VAL A 241 -23.09 -20.39 32.33
N ARG A 242 -23.44 -19.96 31.11
CA ARG A 242 -24.67 -20.39 30.48
C ARG A 242 -24.43 -21.60 29.60
N GLU A 243 -25.13 -22.70 29.88
CA GLU A 243 -25.08 -23.92 29.08
C GLU A 243 -26.45 -24.14 28.37
N ILE A 244 -26.74 -23.24 27.44
CA ILE A 244 -27.98 -23.27 26.63
C ILE A 244 -27.61 -23.09 25.15
N GLY A 245 -28.42 -23.65 24.25
CA GLY A 245 -28.24 -23.45 22.81
C GLY A 245 -28.60 -22.04 22.36
N PHE A 246 -27.70 -21.35 21.70
CA PHE A 246 -27.91 -20.01 21.13
C PHE A 246 -27.20 -19.86 19.79
N ARG A 247 -27.69 -18.97 18.94
CA ARG A 247 -26.99 -18.54 17.72
C ARG A 247 -26.26 -17.24 17.97
N PRO A 248 -24.96 -17.15 17.59
CA PRO A 248 -24.27 -15.86 17.59
C PRO A 248 -24.97 -14.86 16.68
N LEU A 249 -25.18 -13.65 17.17
CA LEU A 249 -25.85 -12.56 16.45
C LEU A 249 -24.92 -11.36 16.33
N PRO A 250 -24.70 -10.80 15.13
CA PRO A 250 -23.94 -9.57 14.97
C PRO A 250 -24.73 -8.38 15.55
N THR A 251 -24.01 -7.47 16.19
CA THR A 251 -24.56 -6.17 16.62
C THR A 251 -24.55 -5.18 15.45
N GLY A 252 -25.14 -4.00 15.62
CA GLY A 252 -25.03 -2.90 14.65
C GLY A 252 -23.56 -2.58 14.33
N LYS A 253 -22.69 -2.47 15.37
CA LYS A 253 -21.24 -2.31 15.18
C LYS A 253 -20.61 -3.53 14.51
N GLY A 254 -21.00 -4.75 14.89
CA GLY A 254 -20.51 -5.97 14.28
C GLY A 254 -20.87 -6.12 12.79
N ARG A 255 -21.98 -5.53 12.35
CA ARG A 255 -22.32 -5.48 10.91
C ARG A 255 -21.47 -4.49 10.11
N ARG A 256 -20.80 -3.56 10.78
CA ARG A 256 -19.90 -2.56 10.17
C ARG A 256 -18.42 -2.90 10.37
N HIS A 257 -18.09 -3.63 11.44
CA HIS A 257 -16.69 -3.97 11.76
C HIS A 257 -16.12 -5.01 10.79
N PRO A 258 -14.91 -4.81 10.21
CA PRO A 258 -14.35 -5.68 9.18
C PRO A 258 -14.16 -7.14 9.60
N VAL A 259 -14.02 -7.41 10.89
CA VAL A 259 -13.94 -8.78 11.42
C VAL A 259 -15.23 -9.56 11.18
N THR A 260 -16.40 -8.90 11.27
CA THR A 260 -17.70 -9.60 11.25
C THR A 260 -18.62 -9.18 10.11
N ALA A 261 -18.46 -7.99 9.52
CA ALA A 261 -19.39 -7.39 8.55
C ALA A 261 -19.69 -8.22 7.30
N THR A 262 -18.72 -9.01 6.86
CA THR A 262 -18.81 -9.79 5.61
C THR A 262 -18.66 -11.30 5.83
N LEU A 263 -18.92 -11.77 7.06
CA LEU A 263 -18.89 -13.21 7.34
C LEU A 263 -19.95 -13.96 6.54
N SER A 264 -19.58 -15.11 6.01
CA SER A 264 -20.47 -15.96 5.24
C SER A 264 -21.71 -16.32 6.06
N GLY A 265 -22.91 -16.17 5.50
CA GLY A 265 -24.17 -16.49 6.17
C GLY A 265 -24.66 -15.45 7.18
N ILE A 266 -24.09 -14.23 7.23
CA ILE A 266 -24.49 -13.17 8.17
C ILE A 266 -25.94 -12.67 7.96
N GLY A 267 -26.47 -12.80 6.72
CA GLY A 267 -27.82 -12.33 6.38
C GLY A 267 -27.95 -10.80 6.27
N ALA A 268 -29.14 -10.33 5.89
CA ALA A 268 -29.50 -8.91 5.91
C ALA A 268 -29.70 -8.41 7.35
N GLU A 269 -29.89 -7.10 7.53
CA GLU A 269 -29.91 -6.45 8.86
C GLU A 269 -30.93 -7.06 9.81
N ASP A 270 -32.12 -7.37 9.31
CA ASP A 270 -33.24 -7.93 10.11
C ASP A 270 -33.31 -9.47 10.07
N THR A 271 -32.34 -10.12 9.44
CA THR A 271 -32.35 -11.57 9.27
C THR A 271 -31.33 -12.22 10.21
N ALA A 272 -31.77 -13.25 10.94
CA ALA A 272 -30.84 -14.04 11.75
C ALA A 272 -29.82 -14.77 10.83
N PRO A 273 -28.54 -14.82 11.24
CA PRO A 273 -27.53 -15.57 10.49
C PRO A 273 -27.91 -17.04 10.34
N SER A 274 -27.50 -17.66 9.23
CA SER A 274 -27.71 -19.09 8.96
C SER A 274 -26.77 -20.01 9.75
N TRP A 275 -26.13 -19.51 10.79
CA TRP A 275 -25.10 -20.22 11.56
C TRP A 275 -25.68 -21.24 12.53
N GLY A 276 -24.98 -22.34 12.76
CA GLY A 276 -25.30 -23.31 13.79
C GLY A 276 -25.15 -22.74 15.21
N ARG A 277 -25.85 -23.37 16.16
CA ARG A 277 -25.85 -22.95 17.57
C ARG A 277 -24.54 -23.29 18.28
N TRP A 278 -24.18 -22.46 19.28
CA TRP A 278 -23.24 -22.78 20.34
C TRP A 278 -24.01 -23.09 21.63
N PHE A 279 -23.37 -23.75 22.59
CA PHE A 279 -24.06 -24.27 23.79
C PHE A 279 -23.43 -23.82 25.10
N ARG A 280 -22.43 -22.96 25.03
CA ARG A 280 -21.78 -22.41 26.23
C ARG A 280 -21.36 -20.98 26.00
N GLN A 281 -21.65 -20.14 27.00
CA GLN A 281 -21.25 -18.74 27.04
C GLN A 281 -20.94 -18.32 28.46
N ILE A 282 -19.94 -17.46 28.62
CA ILE A 282 -19.59 -16.85 29.89
C ILE A 282 -20.24 -15.48 29.97
N ASP A 283 -21.02 -15.25 31.04
CA ASP A 283 -21.63 -13.95 31.30
C ASP A 283 -20.59 -12.95 31.83
N VAL A 284 -20.66 -11.74 31.32
CA VAL A 284 -19.71 -10.67 31.66
C VAL A 284 -20.44 -9.36 31.92
N ASP A 285 -19.76 -8.48 32.67
CA ASP A 285 -20.16 -7.10 32.93
C ASP A 285 -19.03 -6.11 32.70
N GLY A 286 -19.29 -4.81 32.92
CA GLY A 286 -18.28 -3.76 32.85
C GLY A 286 -17.59 -3.65 31.49
N VAL A 287 -18.32 -3.88 30.40
CA VAL A 287 -17.76 -3.94 29.05
C VAL A 287 -17.16 -2.60 28.64
N LYS A 288 -15.89 -2.66 28.22
CA LYS A 288 -15.13 -1.55 27.64
C LYS A 288 -14.69 -1.95 26.23
N GLY A 289 -15.18 -1.24 25.22
CA GLY A 289 -14.90 -1.56 23.81
C GLY A 289 -16.16 -1.89 23.03
N ASP A 290 -15.96 -2.50 21.86
CA ASP A 290 -17.01 -2.75 20.88
C ASP A 290 -17.48 -4.20 20.94
N ILE A 291 -18.78 -4.37 21.18
CA ILE A 291 -19.42 -5.69 21.14
C ILE A 291 -19.75 -5.98 19.69
N LEU A 292 -19.07 -6.94 19.08
CA LEU A 292 -19.28 -7.33 17.68
C LEU A 292 -20.35 -8.43 17.55
N LEU A 293 -20.31 -9.41 18.45
CA LEU A 293 -21.30 -10.48 18.49
C LEU A 293 -21.96 -10.56 19.85
N ARG A 294 -23.23 -10.92 19.85
CA ARG A 294 -24.01 -11.28 21.02
C ARG A 294 -24.45 -12.74 20.94
N GLY A 295 -24.61 -13.36 22.10
CA GLY A 295 -25.07 -14.75 22.20
C GLY A 295 -26.34 -14.88 23.01
N ALA A 296 -26.36 -15.86 23.93
CA ALA A 296 -27.48 -16.15 24.81
C ALA A 296 -27.96 -14.91 25.59
N ALA A 297 -29.27 -14.70 25.68
CA ALA A 297 -29.90 -13.55 26.35
C ALA A 297 -29.31 -12.20 25.91
N ARG A 298 -28.83 -12.09 24.68
CA ARG A 298 -28.15 -10.90 24.13
C ARG A 298 -26.88 -10.47 24.89
N GLN A 299 -26.30 -11.36 25.68
CA GLN A 299 -25.02 -11.11 26.35
C GLN A 299 -23.89 -10.96 25.34
N PRO A 300 -22.85 -10.17 25.63
CA PRO A 300 -21.67 -10.06 24.78
C PRO A 300 -21.04 -11.42 24.52
N LEU A 301 -20.64 -11.68 23.27
CA LEU A 301 -19.99 -12.94 22.87
C LEU A 301 -18.59 -12.69 22.29
N LEU A 302 -18.44 -11.66 21.46
CA LEU A 302 -17.16 -11.19 20.95
C LEU A 302 -17.06 -9.70 21.23
N ILE A 303 -15.98 -9.32 21.95
CA ILE A 303 -15.68 -7.93 22.29
C ILE A 303 -14.29 -7.61 21.76
N THR A 304 -14.13 -6.45 21.16
CA THR A 304 -12.85 -5.88 20.72
C THR A 304 -12.60 -4.57 21.44
N ALA A 305 -11.34 -4.26 21.75
CA ALA A 305 -10.95 -3.02 22.40
C ALA A 305 -9.54 -2.59 22.01
N ARG A 306 -9.31 -1.29 22.00
CA ARG A 306 -7.98 -0.69 21.90
C ARG A 306 -7.48 -0.35 23.30
N VAL A 307 -6.23 -0.65 23.61
CA VAL A 307 -5.63 -0.44 24.93
C VAL A 307 -4.21 0.14 24.76
N GLY A 308 -4.06 1.44 24.96
CA GLY A 308 -2.85 2.16 24.53
C GLY A 308 -2.74 2.09 23.00
N ASP A 309 -1.58 1.69 22.52
CA ASP A 309 -1.33 1.50 21.09
C ASP A 309 -1.69 0.08 20.61
N GLY A 310 -2.06 -0.82 21.52
CA GLY A 310 -2.36 -2.22 21.23
C GLY A 310 -3.84 -2.57 21.18
N ARG A 311 -4.12 -3.85 20.96
CA ARG A 311 -5.46 -4.38 20.74
C ARG A 311 -5.75 -5.60 21.60
N VAL A 312 -6.98 -5.69 22.07
CA VAL A 312 -7.46 -6.84 22.83
C VAL A 312 -8.77 -7.33 22.24
N ALA A 313 -8.91 -8.64 22.08
CA ALA A 313 -10.19 -9.27 21.79
C ALA A 313 -10.51 -10.33 22.84
N GLN A 314 -11.80 -10.48 23.09
CA GLN A 314 -12.32 -11.45 24.03
C GLN A 314 -13.48 -12.22 23.40
N LEU A 315 -13.28 -13.53 23.19
CA LEU A 315 -14.29 -14.46 22.74
C LEU A 315 -14.83 -15.23 23.97
N LEU A 316 -16.10 -14.99 24.30
CA LEU A 316 -16.73 -15.43 25.54
C LEU A 316 -17.40 -16.81 25.44
N SER A 317 -16.82 -17.66 24.61
CA SER A 317 -17.22 -19.06 24.43
C SER A 317 -16.05 -19.87 23.87
N ASP A 318 -15.95 -21.12 24.28
CA ASP A 318 -15.02 -22.10 23.76
C ASP A 318 -15.67 -23.05 22.72
N HIS A 319 -16.90 -22.74 22.26
CA HIS A 319 -17.69 -23.62 21.39
C HIS A 319 -17.60 -23.29 19.89
N ALA A 320 -16.73 -22.37 19.48
CA ALA A 320 -16.56 -22.04 18.05
C ALA A 320 -16.20 -23.26 17.18
N TRP A 321 -15.56 -24.28 17.73
CA TRP A 321 -15.19 -25.51 17.04
C TRP A 321 -16.38 -26.32 16.53
N LEU A 322 -17.61 -26.15 17.09
CA LEU A 322 -18.82 -26.81 16.62
C LEU A 322 -19.12 -26.49 15.16
N TRP A 323 -18.81 -25.29 14.74
CA TRP A 323 -18.99 -24.88 13.34
C TRP A 323 -18.09 -25.65 12.39
N THR A 324 -16.86 -25.98 12.79
CA THR A 324 -15.95 -26.81 11.97
C THR A 324 -16.47 -28.23 11.79
N ARG A 325 -17.25 -28.73 12.76
CA ARG A 325 -17.88 -30.06 12.67
C ARG A 325 -19.18 -30.07 11.84
N GLY A 326 -19.56 -28.92 11.28
CA GLY A 326 -20.81 -28.80 10.51
C GLY A 326 -22.08 -28.92 11.35
N PHE A 327 -21.96 -28.75 12.68
CA PHE A 327 -23.12 -28.88 13.56
C PHE A 327 -24.20 -27.85 13.20
N GLU A 328 -25.44 -28.32 12.98
CA GLU A 328 -26.59 -27.51 12.52
C GLU A 328 -26.27 -26.61 11.28
N GLY A 329 -25.50 -27.15 10.33
CA GLY A 329 -25.08 -26.42 9.15
C GLY A 329 -23.75 -25.67 9.30
N GLY A 330 -23.15 -25.70 10.51
CA GLY A 330 -21.85 -25.06 10.77
C GLY A 330 -21.90 -23.55 10.81
N GLY A 331 -20.82 -22.89 10.43
CA GLY A 331 -20.68 -21.44 10.40
C GLY A 331 -19.30 -21.01 9.95
N PRO A 332 -19.04 -19.70 9.77
CA PRO A 332 -17.81 -19.15 9.23
C PRO A 332 -16.67 -19.11 10.26
N GLN A 333 -16.41 -20.24 10.95
CA GLN A 333 -15.45 -20.30 12.04
C GLN A 333 -14.04 -19.91 11.62
N ALA A 334 -13.53 -20.54 10.55
CA ALA A 334 -12.17 -20.27 10.08
C ALA A 334 -12.00 -18.81 9.65
N GLU A 335 -13.01 -18.26 8.98
CA GLU A 335 -13.04 -16.88 8.54
C GLU A 335 -13.08 -15.92 9.75
N LEU A 336 -13.94 -16.16 10.73
CA LEU A 336 -14.06 -15.36 11.94
C LEU A 336 -12.74 -15.35 12.74
N LEU A 337 -12.18 -16.53 13.04
CA LEU A 337 -10.98 -16.63 13.87
C LEU A 337 -9.74 -16.05 13.16
N ARG A 338 -9.62 -16.24 11.83
CA ARG A 338 -8.56 -15.62 11.05
C ARG A 338 -8.68 -14.10 11.08
N ARG A 339 -9.86 -13.54 10.82
CA ARG A 339 -10.08 -12.09 10.84
C ARG A 339 -9.84 -11.46 12.21
N ILE A 340 -10.23 -12.14 13.31
CA ILE A 340 -9.91 -11.67 14.65
C ILE A 340 -8.39 -11.61 14.84
N ALA A 341 -7.66 -12.67 14.47
CA ALA A 341 -6.22 -12.71 14.61
C ALA A 341 -5.53 -11.62 13.77
N HIS A 342 -5.89 -11.48 12.50
CA HIS A 342 -5.32 -10.45 11.62
C HIS A 342 -5.68 -9.02 12.04
N TRP A 343 -6.91 -8.79 12.51
CA TRP A 343 -7.28 -7.49 13.07
C TRP A 343 -6.43 -7.15 14.30
N LEU A 344 -6.22 -8.10 15.20
CA LEU A 344 -5.36 -7.94 16.38
C LEU A 344 -3.92 -7.61 15.97
N MET A 345 -3.40 -8.25 14.95
CA MET A 345 -2.07 -8.00 14.39
C MET A 345 -2.00 -6.74 13.51
N GLN A 346 -3.02 -5.89 13.55
CA GLN A 346 -3.08 -4.60 12.84
C GLN A 346 -2.97 -4.71 11.31
N GLU A 347 -3.60 -5.74 10.72
CA GLU A 347 -3.66 -5.85 9.26
C GLU A 347 -4.41 -4.66 8.65
N PRO A 348 -3.78 -3.90 7.71
CA PRO A 348 -4.37 -2.66 7.19
C PRO A 348 -5.75 -2.84 6.55
N ASP A 349 -6.02 -4.00 5.96
CA ASP A 349 -7.30 -4.29 5.32
C ASP A 349 -8.44 -4.56 6.32
N LEU A 350 -8.11 -4.74 7.60
CA LEU A 350 -9.05 -4.96 8.68
C LEU A 350 -9.14 -3.79 9.66
N GLU A 351 -8.56 -2.63 9.34
CA GLU A 351 -8.78 -1.40 10.12
C GLU A 351 -10.25 -1.01 10.08
N GLU A 352 -10.82 -0.71 11.24
CA GLU A 352 -12.23 -0.33 11.38
C GLU A 352 -12.49 1.14 11.04
N GLU A 353 -11.46 1.98 11.16
CA GLU A 353 -11.49 3.40 10.77
C GLU A 353 -10.34 3.64 9.79
N ASP A 354 -10.68 3.93 8.53
CA ASP A 354 -9.68 4.07 7.47
C ASP A 354 -10.22 4.91 6.31
N LEU A 355 -9.34 5.69 5.69
CA LEU A 355 -9.61 6.47 4.49
C LEU A 355 -8.58 6.11 3.43
N ARG A 356 -9.05 5.67 2.27
CA ARG A 356 -8.20 5.33 1.12
C ARG A 356 -8.68 5.99 -0.14
N ALA A 357 -7.74 6.28 -1.02
CA ALA A 357 -8.05 6.74 -2.37
C ALA A 357 -7.14 6.07 -3.40
N ARG A 358 -7.70 5.78 -4.56
CA ARG A 358 -6.99 5.22 -5.71
C ARG A 358 -7.37 5.94 -6.97
N ALA A 359 -6.38 6.29 -7.79
CA ALA A 359 -6.61 6.74 -9.14
C ALA A 359 -6.91 5.55 -10.07
N ASN A 360 -7.94 5.70 -10.89
CA ASN A 360 -8.28 4.79 -11.97
C ASN A 360 -8.57 5.62 -13.23
N GLY A 361 -7.57 5.82 -14.07
CA GLY A 361 -7.64 6.75 -15.19
C GLY A 361 -7.93 8.17 -14.71
N SER A 362 -9.02 8.76 -15.21
CA SER A 362 -9.50 10.10 -14.85
C SER A 362 -10.44 10.11 -13.63
N GLN A 363 -10.54 9.03 -12.88
CA GLN A 363 -11.37 8.95 -11.70
C GLN A 363 -10.53 8.68 -10.46
N LEU A 364 -10.77 9.44 -9.41
CA LEU A 364 -10.29 9.18 -8.06
C LEU A 364 -11.38 8.41 -7.31
N LEU A 365 -11.13 7.13 -7.04
CA LEU A 365 -12.01 6.28 -6.25
C LEU A 365 -11.67 6.47 -4.78
N ILE A 366 -12.68 6.82 -3.97
CA ILE A 366 -12.54 7.09 -2.55
C ILE A 366 -13.29 6.02 -1.77
N GLN A 367 -12.64 5.45 -0.77
CA GLN A 367 -13.21 4.48 0.14
C GLN A 367 -12.92 4.92 1.57
N ARG A 368 -13.97 5.05 2.37
CA ARG A 368 -13.89 5.26 3.83
C ARG A 368 -14.47 4.05 4.53
N ARG A 369 -13.81 3.62 5.59
CA ARG A 369 -14.37 2.63 6.52
C ARG A 369 -14.61 3.31 7.86
N SER A 370 -15.78 3.10 8.46
CA SER A 370 -16.11 3.64 9.77
C SER A 370 -17.15 2.80 10.48
N LEU A 371 -17.02 2.69 11.79
CA LEU A 371 -18.04 2.10 12.66
C LEU A 371 -19.18 3.08 12.98
N SER A 372 -18.96 4.38 12.81
CA SER A 372 -19.97 5.40 12.96
C SER A 372 -20.93 5.46 11.77
N LEU A 373 -22.12 6.00 12.00
CA LEU A 373 -23.13 6.25 10.95
C LEU A 373 -23.05 7.70 10.41
N ASP A 374 -21.99 8.42 10.76
CA ASP A 374 -21.82 9.80 10.34
C ASP A 374 -21.45 9.86 8.85
N ASN A 375 -22.31 10.45 8.04
CA ASN A 375 -22.02 10.77 6.65
C ASN A 375 -20.98 11.92 6.62
N ALA A 376 -19.69 11.58 6.66
CA ALA A 376 -18.66 12.58 6.56
C ALA A 376 -18.48 13.05 5.11
N ASP A 377 -18.43 14.36 4.90
CA ASP A 377 -18.00 14.93 3.63
C ASP A 377 -16.47 14.86 3.56
N ILE A 378 -15.94 14.18 2.55
CA ILE A 378 -14.51 14.07 2.33
C ILE A 378 -14.03 15.31 1.59
N GLN A 379 -13.10 16.03 2.18
CA GLN A 379 -12.41 17.14 1.53
C GLN A 379 -11.26 16.59 0.67
N VAL A 380 -11.32 16.86 -0.62
CA VAL A 380 -10.27 16.47 -1.59
C VAL A 380 -9.57 17.74 -2.05
N THR A 381 -8.30 17.89 -1.72
CA THR A 381 -7.45 18.98 -2.18
C THR A 381 -6.70 18.54 -3.43
N THR A 382 -6.85 19.26 -4.51
CA THR A 382 -6.16 19.03 -5.79
C THR A 382 -4.68 19.42 -5.70
N PRO A 383 -3.84 19.03 -6.68
CA PRO A 383 -2.45 19.49 -6.78
C PRO A 383 -2.31 21.01 -6.86
N SER A 384 -3.27 21.71 -7.49
CA SER A 384 -3.33 23.17 -7.57
C SER A 384 -3.78 23.85 -6.27
N GLY A 385 -4.29 23.07 -5.28
CA GLY A 385 -4.76 23.56 -3.98
C GLY A 385 -6.26 23.85 -3.91
N GLU A 386 -7.03 23.56 -4.96
CA GLU A 386 -8.48 23.66 -4.94
C GLU A 386 -9.08 22.56 -4.05
N VAL A 387 -10.14 22.86 -3.29
CA VAL A 387 -10.77 21.92 -2.37
C VAL A 387 -12.17 21.55 -2.87
N HIS A 388 -12.40 20.27 -3.06
CA HIS A 388 -13.70 19.70 -3.45
C HIS A 388 -14.27 18.85 -2.32
N GLY A 389 -15.56 19.04 -1.98
CA GLY A 389 -16.30 18.17 -1.07
C GLY A 389 -16.88 16.99 -1.82
N VAL A 390 -16.59 15.77 -1.36
CA VAL A 390 -17.14 14.54 -1.95
C VAL A 390 -17.98 13.82 -0.92
N ARG A 391 -19.26 13.64 -1.21
CA ARG A 391 -20.18 12.84 -0.38
C ARG A 391 -20.07 11.37 -0.75
N LEU A 392 -19.84 10.53 0.25
CA LEU A 392 -19.76 9.09 0.07
C LEU A 392 -21.13 8.42 0.24
N LYS A 393 -21.27 7.22 -0.33
CA LYS A 393 -22.46 6.35 -0.18
C LYS A 393 -22.10 5.16 0.68
N ASP A 394 -22.85 4.97 1.77
CA ASP A 394 -22.71 3.78 2.65
C ASP A 394 -23.29 2.53 1.95
N ASN A 395 -22.55 1.43 2.02
CA ASN A 395 -22.98 0.12 1.54
C ASN A 395 -23.65 -0.75 2.63
N GLY A 396 -23.88 -0.19 3.84
CA GLY A 396 -24.48 -0.89 4.98
C GLY A 396 -23.54 -1.85 5.70
N ARG A 397 -22.25 -1.92 5.32
CA ARG A 397 -21.23 -2.82 5.92
C ARG A 397 -20.04 -2.07 6.48
N GLY A 398 -20.23 -0.81 6.86
CA GLY A 398 -19.16 0.04 7.36
C GLY A 398 -18.17 0.51 6.30
N VAL A 399 -18.49 0.37 5.03
CA VAL A 399 -17.71 0.86 3.91
C VAL A 399 -18.52 1.86 3.13
N GLU A 400 -18.01 3.08 3.03
CA GLU A 400 -18.56 4.16 2.25
C GLU A 400 -17.69 4.38 1.01
N THR A 401 -18.30 4.61 -0.15
CA THR A 401 -17.58 4.78 -1.41
C THR A 401 -18.05 6.00 -2.16
N GLY A 402 -17.14 6.63 -2.88
CA GLY A 402 -17.41 7.75 -3.76
C GLY A 402 -16.36 7.87 -4.84
N SER A 403 -16.59 8.77 -5.79
CA SER A 403 -15.62 9.06 -6.84
C SER A 403 -15.63 10.54 -7.20
N LEU A 404 -14.47 11.03 -7.61
CA LEU A 404 -14.27 12.38 -8.14
C LEU A 404 -13.60 12.27 -9.51
N VAL A 405 -14.11 12.98 -10.50
CA VAL A 405 -13.41 13.11 -11.80
C VAL A 405 -12.22 14.03 -11.62
N VAL A 406 -11.05 13.58 -12.04
CA VAL A 406 -9.78 14.28 -11.90
C VAL A 406 -9.15 14.50 -13.26
N VAL A 407 -8.69 15.73 -13.51
CA VAL A 407 -8.11 16.14 -14.79
C VAL A 407 -6.63 16.49 -14.60
N GLU A 408 -6.27 17.03 -13.45
CA GLU A 408 -4.92 17.49 -13.15
C GLU A 408 -4.05 16.32 -12.66
N PRO A 409 -2.90 16.01 -13.30
CA PRO A 409 -1.96 15.04 -12.77
C PRO A 409 -1.24 15.61 -11.52
N GLY A 410 -1.07 14.78 -10.51
CA GLY A 410 -0.42 15.21 -9.28
C GLY A 410 -0.94 14.46 -8.05
N LEU A 411 -0.60 14.96 -6.87
CA LEU A 411 -1.01 14.39 -5.59
C LEU A 411 -2.30 15.02 -5.10
N TYR A 412 -3.31 14.19 -4.95
CA TYR A 412 -4.58 14.53 -4.32
C TYR A 412 -4.52 14.17 -2.85
N ARG A 413 -4.86 15.13 -1.97
CA ARG A 413 -4.92 14.94 -0.51
C ARG A 413 -6.35 14.89 -0.06
N LEU A 414 -6.69 13.85 0.68
CA LEU A 414 -8.03 13.64 1.19
C LEU A 414 -8.03 13.73 2.71
N ALA A 415 -9.09 14.29 3.28
CA ALA A 415 -9.30 14.34 4.72
C ALA A 415 -10.79 14.25 5.06
N ASP A 416 -11.13 13.51 6.15
CA ASP A 416 -12.47 13.44 6.74
C ASP A 416 -12.55 14.13 8.10
N GLY A 417 -11.53 14.92 8.47
CA GLY A 417 -11.34 15.53 9.79
C GLY A 417 -10.46 14.69 10.71
N SER A 418 -10.59 13.38 10.72
CA SER A 418 -9.83 12.43 11.57
C SER A 418 -8.73 11.73 10.81
N HIS A 419 -9.02 11.31 9.58
CA HIS A 419 -8.12 10.52 8.73
C HIS A 419 -7.69 11.31 7.52
N LYS A 420 -6.51 10.95 7.01
CA LYS A 420 -5.94 11.56 5.81
C LYS A 420 -5.51 10.44 4.86
N ALA A 421 -5.69 10.68 3.56
CA ALA A 421 -5.21 9.81 2.50
C ALA A 421 -4.55 10.62 1.39
N ILE A 422 -3.67 9.97 0.64
CA ILE A 422 -3.06 10.57 -0.55
C ILE A 422 -3.24 9.61 -1.71
N ALA A 423 -3.54 10.16 -2.86
CA ALA A 423 -3.56 9.42 -4.11
C ALA A 423 -2.75 10.16 -5.18
N ALA A 424 -1.94 9.41 -5.90
CA ALA A 424 -1.19 9.90 -7.05
C ALA A 424 -2.02 9.68 -8.32
N VAL A 425 -2.21 10.73 -9.11
CA VAL A 425 -2.95 10.72 -10.38
C VAL A 425 -2.01 11.06 -11.51
N GLY A 426 -1.94 10.22 -12.55
CA GLY A 426 -1.03 10.42 -13.68
C GLY A 426 0.43 10.07 -13.38
N ASP A 427 1.33 10.47 -14.27
CA ASP A 427 2.77 10.32 -14.05
C ASP A 427 3.27 11.38 -13.07
N MET A 428 3.83 10.93 -11.95
CA MET A 428 4.33 11.81 -10.89
C MET A 428 5.70 12.42 -11.21
N ASN A 429 6.45 11.82 -12.12
CA ASN A 429 7.79 12.25 -12.49
C ASN A 429 7.94 12.26 -14.02
N PRO A 430 7.17 13.11 -14.74
CA PRO A 430 7.18 13.10 -16.20
C PRO A 430 8.58 13.37 -16.75
N LEU A 431 9.06 12.50 -17.63
CA LEU A 431 10.38 12.62 -18.23
C LEU A 431 10.56 13.93 -19.00
N GLU A 432 9.47 14.55 -19.46
CA GLU A 432 9.44 15.84 -20.14
C GLU A 432 10.01 16.99 -19.26
N TYR A 433 9.80 16.93 -17.95
CA TYR A 433 10.34 17.93 -17.02
C TYR A 433 11.71 17.54 -16.45
N ALA A 434 12.20 16.33 -16.71
CA ALA A 434 13.46 15.84 -16.14
C ALA A 434 14.67 16.69 -16.56
N ASP A 435 14.66 17.24 -17.78
CA ASP A 435 15.68 18.16 -18.27
C ASP A 435 15.04 19.12 -19.30
N MET A 436 14.70 20.32 -18.85
CA MET A 436 14.05 21.37 -19.66
C MET A 436 15.05 22.24 -20.40
N ARG A 437 16.33 22.04 -20.19
CA ARG A 437 17.37 22.87 -20.83
C ARG A 437 17.48 22.55 -22.32
N ALA A 438 17.56 23.59 -23.11
CA ALA A 438 17.91 23.43 -24.50
C ALA A 438 19.36 22.91 -24.63
N SER A 439 19.57 21.79 -25.26
CA SER A 439 20.90 21.20 -25.43
C SER A 439 21.05 20.46 -26.75
N PRO A 440 22.07 20.77 -27.57
CA PRO A 440 22.37 20.04 -28.78
C PRO A 440 23.05 18.69 -28.52
N LYS A 441 23.46 18.37 -27.28
CA LYS A 441 24.26 17.17 -26.93
C LYS A 441 23.63 15.86 -27.41
N LYS A 442 22.31 15.72 -27.32
CA LYS A 442 21.57 14.52 -27.79
C LYS A 442 21.64 14.34 -29.30
N PHE A 443 21.79 15.44 -30.04
CA PHE A 443 21.89 15.43 -31.49
C PHE A 443 23.34 15.42 -32.00
N GLN A 444 24.33 15.49 -31.12
CA GLN A 444 25.73 15.55 -31.45
C GLN A 444 26.18 14.46 -32.44
N PRO A 445 25.85 13.17 -32.24
CA PRO A 445 26.22 12.12 -33.18
C PRO A 445 25.60 12.32 -34.57
N LEU A 446 24.36 12.80 -34.62
CA LEU A 446 23.67 13.10 -35.89
C LEU A 446 24.31 14.30 -36.61
N LEU A 447 24.65 15.36 -35.84
CA LEU A 447 25.31 16.55 -36.36
C LEU A 447 26.69 16.23 -36.91
N GLU A 448 27.46 15.36 -36.25
CA GLU A 448 28.77 14.90 -36.70
C GLU A 448 28.66 14.05 -37.97
N HIS A 449 27.74 13.08 -37.97
CA HIS A 449 27.54 12.21 -39.15
C HIS A 449 27.03 12.99 -40.37
N SER A 450 26.14 13.94 -40.18
CA SER A 450 25.59 14.76 -41.26
C SER A 450 26.50 15.90 -41.68
N GLY A 451 27.56 16.22 -40.91
CA GLY A 451 28.40 17.42 -41.11
C GLY A 451 27.62 18.73 -40.85
N GLY A 452 26.46 18.65 -40.16
CA GLY A 452 25.64 19.78 -39.76
C GLY A 452 26.18 20.51 -38.52
N GLY A 453 25.45 21.52 -38.05
CA GLY A 453 25.76 22.29 -36.85
C GLY A 453 24.53 22.68 -36.06
N ALA A 454 24.72 22.95 -34.78
CA ALA A 454 23.69 23.56 -33.92
C ALA A 454 24.06 25.03 -33.69
N PHE A 455 23.04 25.87 -33.69
CA PHE A 455 23.16 27.31 -33.48
C PHE A 455 22.09 27.76 -32.47
N TRP A 456 22.51 28.65 -31.59
CA TRP A 456 21.59 29.27 -30.65
C TRP A 456 20.94 30.49 -31.29
N LEU A 457 19.62 30.52 -31.35
CA LEU A 457 18.89 31.69 -31.89
C LEU A 457 19.11 32.95 -31.06
N ALA A 458 19.45 32.81 -29.78
CA ALA A 458 19.84 33.93 -28.92
C ALA A 458 21.10 34.67 -29.42
N ASP A 459 22.01 33.96 -30.13
CA ASP A 459 23.22 34.56 -30.72
C ASP A 459 22.96 35.18 -32.12
N GLY A 460 21.71 35.12 -32.57
CA GLY A 460 21.29 35.59 -33.89
C GLY A 460 21.02 34.47 -34.87
N MET A 461 20.32 34.81 -35.97
CA MET A 461 20.00 33.85 -37.04
C MET A 461 21.26 33.58 -37.87
N PRO A 462 21.67 32.31 -38.06
CA PRO A 462 22.82 32.01 -38.91
C PRO A 462 22.48 32.25 -40.38
N ASP A 463 23.46 32.65 -41.21
CA ASP A 463 23.32 32.73 -42.67
C ASP A 463 22.98 31.36 -43.25
N ILE A 464 21.93 31.25 -44.02
CA ILE A 464 21.52 30.02 -44.69
C ILE A 464 22.20 29.97 -46.07
N ARG A 465 23.03 28.96 -46.30
CA ARG A 465 23.75 28.77 -47.56
C ARG A 465 23.44 27.43 -48.22
N ARG A 466 23.34 27.38 -49.51
CA ARG A 466 23.21 26.10 -50.23
C ARG A 466 24.59 25.50 -50.45
N VAL A 467 24.78 24.25 -50.02
CA VAL A 467 26.07 23.54 -50.11
C VAL A 467 25.94 22.23 -50.91
N LYS A 468 27.04 21.79 -51.52
CA LYS A 468 27.10 20.50 -52.23
C LYS A 468 27.03 19.35 -51.25
N PRO A 469 26.51 18.16 -51.64
CA PRO A 469 26.29 17.00 -50.75
C PRO A 469 27.52 16.59 -49.95
N ASP A 470 28.71 16.67 -50.53
CA ASP A 470 29.98 16.16 -49.94
C ASP A 470 30.73 17.20 -49.09
N ARG A 471 30.13 18.35 -48.83
CA ARG A 471 30.78 19.41 -48.07
C ARG A 471 30.19 19.54 -46.67
N ILE A 472 31.02 20.00 -45.72
CA ILE A 472 30.59 20.38 -44.38
C ILE A 472 29.50 21.45 -44.50
N SER A 473 28.39 21.21 -43.80
CA SER A 473 27.18 22.05 -43.85
C SER A 473 27.12 23.06 -42.68
N ARG A 474 28.24 23.40 -42.06
CA ARG A 474 28.35 24.38 -40.97
C ARG A 474 29.59 25.23 -41.07
N GLY A 475 29.55 26.41 -40.47
CA GLY A 475 30.69 27.30 -40.28
C GLY A 475 30.34 28.41 -39.29
N ARG A 476 31.29 29.32 -39.05
CA ARG A 476 31.07 30.42 -38.10
C ARG A 476 29.96 31.35 -38.62
N GLY A 477 28.81 31.32 -37.97
CA GLY A 477 27.67 32.19 -38.31
C GLY A 477 26.86 31.77 -39.53
N TRP A 478 27.05 30.53 -40.07
CA TRP A 478 26.26 30.06 -41.21
C TRP A 478 25.91 28.56 -41.12
N LEU A 479 24.75 28.21 -41.66
CA LEU A 479 24.22 26.86 -41.76
C LEU A 479 24.00 26.50 -43.23
N GLY A 480 24.50 25.32 -43.66
CA GLY A 480 24.38 24.80 -45.00
C GLY A 480 23.16 23.89 -45.21
N LEU A 481 22.35 24.17 -46.21
CA LEU A 481 21.32 23.26 -46.68
C LEU A 481 21.87 22.48 -47.88
N ARG A 482 21.99 21.15 -47.75
CA ARG A 482 22.40 20.27 -48.84
C ARG A 482 21.28 20.12 -49.87
N ALA A 483 21.59 20.20 -51.14
CA ALA A 483 20.65 19.79 -52.17
C ALA A 483 20.71 18.26 -52.29
N SER A 484 19.72 17.56 -51.83
CA SER A 484 19.66 16.09 -51.93
C SER A 484 19.40 15.61 -53.34
N GLY A 485 18.87 16.48 -54.17
CA GLY A 485 18.40 16.08 -55.51
C GLY A 485 17.08 15.30 -55.46
N ASP A 486 16.53 15.12 -54.29
CA ASP A 486 15.25 14.45 -54.14
C ASP A 486 14.11 15.33 -54.67
N TYR A 487 13.24 14.73 -55.37
CA TYR A 487 12.02 15.39 -55.86
C TYR A 487 10.79 14.54 -55.58
N THR A 488 9.71 15.19 -55.32
CA THR A 488 8.41 14.54 -55.23
C THR A 488 7.70 14.73 -56.55
N VAL A 489 7.33 13.62 -57.20
CA VAL A 489 6.53 13.68 -58.43
C VAL A 489 5.12 14.13 -58.02
N SER A 490 4.81 15.39 -58.30
CA SER A 490 3.50 15.98 -58.04
C SER A 490 2.50 15.76 -59.18
N GLY A 491 2.95 15.30 -60.34
CA GLY A 491 2.12 14.98 -61.46
C GLY A 491 2.92 14.52 -62.68
N VAL A 492 2.33 13.75 -63.54
CA VAL A 492 2.91 13.33 -64.83
C VAL A 492 2.10 13.96 -65.94
N ALA A 493 2.72 14.86 -66.69
CA ALA A 493 2.10 15.41 -67.90
C ALA A 493 2.57 14.61 -69.11
N GLN A 494 1.64 13.98 -69.80
CA GLN A 494 1.92 13.28 -71.04
C GLN A 494 1.69 14.24 -72.20
N THR A 495 2.77 14.59 -72.88
CA THR A 495 2.65 15.34 -74.14
C THR A 495 2.82 14.38 -75.31
N PRO A 496 1.88 14.30 -76.23
CA PRO A 496 2.03 13.43 -77.38
C PRO A 496 3.22 13.91 -78.23
N LEU A 497 4.07 12.99 -78.66
CA LEU A 497 5.26 13.27 -79.47
C LEU A 497 4.96 13.87 -80.81
N LEU A 498 3.78 13.56 -81.33
CA LEU A 498 3.27 14.10 -82.60
C LEU A 498 1.84 14.64 -82.41
N PRO A 499 1.50 15.80 -82.99
CA PRO A 499 0.16 16.29 -83.00
C PRO A 499 -0.77 15.28 -83.63
N ALA A 500 -1.97 15.07 -83.06
CA ALA A 500 -2.94 14.08 -83.60
C ALA A 500 -3.23 14.20 -85.05
N LEU A 501 -3.24 15.43 -85.56
CA LEU A 501 -3.45 15.72 -87.01
C LEU A 501 -2.30 15.21 -87.89
N LEU A 502 -1.06 15.28 -87.46
CA LEU A 502 0.13 14.76 -88.16
C LEU A 502 0.13 13.23 -88.19
N VAL A 503 -0.27 12.58 -87.10
CA VAL A 503 -0.41 11.12 -86.99
C VAL A 503 -1.51 10.65 -87.99
N LEU A 504 -2.63 11.39 -88.05
CA LEU A 504 -3.74 11.09 -89.01
C LEU A 504 -3.28 11.21 -90.44
N ILE A 505 -2.56 12.28 -90.81
CA ILE A 505 -2.03 12.49 -92.19
C ILE A 505 -1.04 11.39 -92.57
N LEU A 506 -0.13 11.03 -91.66
CA LEU A 506 0.83 9.94 -91.82
C LEU A 506 0.13 8.60 -92.06
N PHE A 507 -0.89 8.33 -91.25
CA PHE A 507 -1.70 7.11 -91.35
C PHE A 507 -2.45 7.05 -92.70
N LEU A 508 -3.14 8.13 -93.07
CA LEU A 508 -3.82 8.22 -94.36
C LEU A 508 -2.84 8.12 -95.51
N GLY A 509 -1.68 8.76 -95.47
CA GLY A 509 -0.63 8.66 -96.45
C GLY A 509 -0.07 7.24 -96.63
N LEU A 510 0.17 6.55 -95.49
CA LEU A 510 0.63 5.15 -95.50
C LEU A 510 -0.46 4.20 -96.04
N THR A 511 -1.69 4.41 -95.67
CA THR A 511 -2.81 3.62 -96.23
C THR A 511 -3.04 3.85 -97.68
N MET A 512 -2.94 5.10 -98.23
CA MET A 512 -2.95 5.37 -99.63
C MET A 512 -1.79 4.75 -100.41
N LEU A 513 -0.56 4.81 -99.83
CA LEU A 513 0.61 4.16 -100.41
C LEU A 513 0.47 2.64 -100.45
N ALA A 514 -0.06 2.03 -99.44
CA ALA A 514 -0.34 0.60 -99.40
C ALA A 514 -1.37 0.22 -100.48
N TRP A 515 -2.48 0.96 -100.54
CA TRP A 515 -3.50 0.73 -101.53
C TRP A 515 -2.97 0.93 -102.96
N HIS A 516 -2.12 1.96 -103.21
CA HIS A 516 -1.49 2.18 -104.48
C HIS A 516 -0.50 1.05 -104.87
N ARG A 517 0.09 0.38 -103.87
CA ARG A 517 0.99 -0.75 -104.09
C ARG A 517 0.26 -2.08 -104.32
N GLU A 518 -0.88 -2.28 -103.71
CA GLU A 518 -1.74 -3.46 -103.93
C GLU A 518 -2.53 -3.40 -105.24
N GLY A 519 -2.81 -2.18 -105.83
CA GLY A 519 -3.52 -1.97 -107.07
C GLY A 519 -2.66 -1.99 -108.36
N ARG A 520 -1.37 -2.41 -108.18
CA ARG A 520 -0.50 -2.69 -109.32
C ARG A 520 -0.16 -4.19 -109.22
#